data_ed7a2659af699cb112fff0e983aafc7c
#
_entry.id   ed7a2659af699cb112fff0e983aafc7c
#
_cell.length_a   1.000
_cell.length_b   1.000
_cell.length_c   1.000
_cell.angle_alpha   90.00
_cell.angle_beta   90.00
_cell.angle_gamma   90.00
#
_symmetry.space_group_name_H-M   'P 1'
#
loop_
_entity.id
_entity.type
_entity.pdbx_description
1 polymer ?
#
loop_
_entity_poly.entity_id
_entity_poly.type
_entity_poly.pdbx_seq_one_letter_code
_entity_poly.pdbx_strand_id
1 'polypeptide(L)'
;MKRLSTLAAGLLIGAAAIQFSSVASGQSDGWITLLDSTKMGDWTEVGKANWAMKDGALVADKLDDAKVLSYLVSKDSYKDFQIKAEFWTDEEANSGIFIRCDVRDKIDSKVCYEVNIFDKRPDPSYGTGAIVDVAKVDPMPKAAGKWNTYEITAQGSHLVVVLNGQKTVDVQDSKHASGPFALQYGSGVIKWRKVQIKPL
;
A
#
# COMPACT_ATOMS: atom_id res chain seq x y z
N MET A 1 -80.51 -0.21 -48.95
CA MET A 1 -79.07 -0.45 -49.14
C MET A 1 -78.36 0.07 -47.88
N LYS A 2 -77.98 -0.77 -46.93
CA LYS A 2 -77.30 -0.41 -45.69
C LYS A 2 -75.89 -0.95 -45.80
N ARG A 3 -74.87 -0.05 -45.72
CA ARG A 3 -73.48 -0.44 -45.69
C ARG A 3 -73.05 -0.71 -44.23
N LEU A 4 -72.57 -1.91 -43.97
CA LEU A 4 -71.88 -2.26 -42.71
C LEU A 4 -70.46 -1.75 -42.77
N SER A 5 -70.03 -0.98 -41.72
CA SER A 5 -68.66 -0.56 -41.50
C SER A 5 -68.07 -1.51 -40.43
N THR A 6 -67.01 -2.21 -40.79
CA THR A 6 -66.23 -3.09 -39.89
C THR A 6 -65.13 -2.25 -39.21
N LEU A 7 -65.18 -2.16 -37.88
CA LEU A 7 -64.09 -1.62 -37.08
C LEU A 7 -63.04 -2.75 -36.84
N ALA A 8 -61.82 -2.51 -37.26
CA ALA A 8 -60.66 -3.33 -36.90
C ALA A 8 -60.02 -2.76 -35.64
N ALA A 9 -60.00 -3.53 -34.54
CA ALA A 9 -59.28 -3.21 -33.32
C ALA A 9 -57.85 -3.69 -33.48
N GLY A 10 -56.91 -2.76 -33.54
CA GLY A 10 -55.48 -3.06 -33.52
C GLY A 10 -54.97 -3.26 -32.08
N LEU A 11 -54.42 -4.44 -31.78
CA LEU A 11 -53.80 -4.78 -30.52
C LEU A 11 -52.33 -4.36 -30.56
N LEU A 12 -51.97 -3.32 -29.82
CA LEU A 12 -50.58 -2.90 -29.61
C LEU A 12 -49.96 -3.75 -28.52
N ILE A 13 -49.09 -4.71 -28.89
CA ILE A 13 -48.26 -5.46 -27.95
C ILE A 13 -47.02 -4.60 -27.67
N GLY A 14 -46.99 -3.98 -26.48
CA GLY A 14 -45.82 -3.26 -25.98
C GLY A 14 -44.72 -4.25 -25.54
N ALA A 15 -43.64 -4.34 -26.27
CA ALA A 15 -42.47 -5.10 -25.86
C ALA A 15 -41.70 -4.28 -24.78
N ALA A 16 -41.79 -4.71 -23.53
CA ALA A 16 -40.96 -4.17 -22.46
C ALA A 16 -39.50 -4.69 -22.62
N ALA A 17 -38.59 -3.85 -23.03
CA ALA A 17 -37.16 -4.17 -23.04
C ALA A 17 -36.64 -4.22 -21.60
N ILE A 18 -36.37 -5.41 -21.11
CA ILE A 18 -35.65 -5.61 -19.83
C ILE A 18 -34.19 -5.27 -20.09
N GLN A 19 -33.73 -4.10 -19.60
CA GLN A 19 -32.32 -3.76 -19.58
C GLN A 19 -31.63 -4.55 -18.47
N PHE A 20 -30.88 -5.56 -18.84
CA PHE A 20 -29.92 -6.19 -17.93
C PHE A 20 -28.74 -5.22 -17.74
N SER A 21 -28.73 -4.52 -16.61
CA SER A 21 -27.51 -3.83 -16.16
C SER A 21 -26.50 -4.92 -15.81
N SER A 22 -25.49 -5.13 -16.66
CA SER A 22 -24.34 -5.93 -16.34
C SER A 22 -23.58 -5.23 -15.21
N VAL A 23 -23.71 -5.74 -13.99
CA VAL A 23 -22.79 -5.42 -12.89
C VAL A 23 -21.44 -5.98 -13.36
N ALA A 24 -20.57 -5.11 -13.84
CA ALA A 24 -19.17 -5.47 -14.06
C ALA A 24 -18.61 -5.90 -12.71
N SER A 25 -18.49 -7.22 -12.52
CA SER A 25 -17.67 -7.78 -11.44
C SER A 25 -16.25 -7.31 -11.72
N GLY A 26 -15.81 -6.31 -10.97
CA GLY A 26 -14.43 -5.85 -11.01
C GLY A 26 -13.53 -7.03 -10.67
N GLN A 27 -12.97 -7.65 -11.69
CA GLN A 27 -11.95 -8.68 -11.55
C GLN A 27 -10.80 -8.00 -10.83
N SER A 28 -10.57 -8.36 -9.57
CA SER A 28 -9.41 -7.88 -8.84
C SER A 28 -8.18 -8.40 -9.60
N ASP A 29 -7.37 -7.52 -10.18
CA ASP A 29 -6.13 -7.85 -10.91
C ASP A 29 -5.08 -8.55 -10.03
N GLY A 30 -5.52 -9.38 -9.06
CA GLY A 30 -4.72 -10.08 -8.07
C GLY A 30 -4.24 -9.18 -6.91
N TRP A 31 -4.69 -7.92 -6.85
CA TRP A 31 -4.38 -7.04 -5.73
C TRP A 31 -5.27 -7.31 -4.51
N ILE A 32 -4.63 -7.48 -3.36
CA ILE A 32 -5.25 -7.62 -2.04
C ILE A 32 -5.12 -6.28 -1.32
N THR A 33 -6.25 -5.67 -0.95
CA THR A 33 -6.25 -4.42 -0.17
C THR A 33 -6.14 -4.76 1.31
N LEU A 34 -5.06 -4.32 1.95
CA LEU A 34 -4.76 -4.54 3.36
C LEU A 34 -5.19 -3.37 4.24
N LEU A 35 -5.14 -2.15 3.67
CA LEU A 35 -5.57 -0.91 4.28
C LEU A 35 -6.19 -0.01 3.22
N ASP A 36 -7.31 0.65 3.55
CA ASP A 36 -7.91 1.71 2.73
C ASP A 36 -8.50 2.83 3.60
N SER A 37 -9.14 3.81 2.97
CA SER A 37 -9.71 4.98 3.66
C SER A 37 -10.85 4.65 4.65
N THR A 38 -11.36 3.43 4.64
CA THR A 38 -12.52 3.00 5.45
C THR A 38 -12.13 2.04 6.56
N LYS A 39 -11.01 1.34 6.42
CA LYS A 39 -10.57 0.31 7.38
C LYS A 39 -9.05 0.28 7.52
N MET A 40 -8.61 0.12 8.75
CA MET A 40 -7.20 -0.05 9.11
C MET A 40 -6.62 -1.37 8.57
N GLY A 41 -7.45 -2.41 8.42
CA GLY A 41 -7.01 -3.77 8.12
C GLY A 41 -6.67 -4.58 9.38
N ASP A 42 -6.19 -5.81 9.15
CA ASP A 42 -5.81 -6.74 10.24
C ASP A 42 -4.28 -6.89 10.28
N TRP A 43 -3.66 -6.29 11.29
CA TRP A 43 -2.23 -6.27 11.51
C TRP A 43 -1.86 -6.89 12.85
N THR A 44 -0.62 -7.36 12.97
CA THR A 44 0.01 -7.62 14.27
C THR A 44 0.86 -6.41 14.63
N GLU A 45 0.57 -5.77 15.76
CA GLU A 45 1.38 -4.64 16.23
C GLU A 45 2.61 -5.16 16.99
N VAL A 46 3.80 -4.65 16.63
CA VAL A 46 5.07 -4.85 17.34
C VAL A 46 5.57 -3.49 17.80
N GLY A 47 5.86 -3.33 19.09
CA GLY A 47 5.97 -2.01 19.71
C GLY A 47 4.58 -1.37 19.84
N LYS A 48 4.51 -0.10 20.23
CA LYS A 48 3.21 0.59 20.36
C LYS A 48 3.28 2.05 19.94
N ALA A 49 2.31 2.44 19.11
CA ALA A 49 2.04 3.82 18.74
C ALA A 49 0.52 4.08 18.77
N ASN A 50 0.14 5.32 18.68
CA ASN A 50 -1.26 5.75 18.68
C ASN A 50 -1.94 5.60 17.30
N TRP A 51 -1.76 4.44 16.65
CA TRP A 51 -2.38 4.17 15.35
C TRP A 51 -3.89 4.35 15.38
N ALA A 52 -4.41 5.22 14.52
CA ALA A 52 -5.85 5.50 14.44
C ALA A 52 -6.29 5.90 13.03
N MET A 53 -7.47 5.46 12.64
CA MET A 53 -8.12 5.97 11.42
C MET A 53 -8.60 7.41 11.66
N LYS A 54 -8.11 8.35 10.85
CA LYS A 54 -8.45 9.77 10.94
C LYS A 54 -8.48 10.38 9.54
N ASP A 55 -9.58 11.03 9.20
CA ASP A 55 -9.76 11.73 7.91
C ASP A 55 -9.46 10.85 6.67
N GLY A 56 -9.89 9.58 6.71
CA GLY A 56 -9.70 8.62 5.62
C GLY A 56 -8.27 8.08 5.47
N ALA A 57 -7.45 8.21 6.51
CA ALA A 57 -6.10 7.63 6.55
C ALA A 57 -5.81 7.00 7.92
N LEU A 58 -4.96 6.00 7.95
CA LEU A 58 -4.35 5.49 9.17
C LEU A 58 -3.20 6.41 9.55
N VAL A 59 -3.25 6.98 10.75
CA VAL A 59 -2.29 7.98 11.24
C VAL A 59 -1.57 7.46 12.47
N ALA A 60 -0.27 7.72 12.57
CA ALA A 60 0.51 7.66 13.80
C ALA A 60 1.34 8.93 13.94
N ASP A 61 1.38 9.51 15.15
CA ASP A 61 2.14 10.70 15.48
C ASP A 61 2.79 10.65 16.86
N LYS A 62 2.64 9.50 17.59
CA LYS A 62 3.20 9.33 18.92
C LYS A 62 3.47 7.85 19.23
N LEU A 63 4.68 7.57 19.74
CA LEU A 63 5.01 6.29 20.38
C LEU A 63 4.52 6.29 21.84
N ASP A 64 4.12 5.14 22.35
CA ASP A 64 3.84 4.94 23.78
C ASP A 64 5.14 5.02 24.60
N ASP A 65 6.21 4.41 24.09
CA ASP A 65 7.58 4.57 24.60
C ASP A 65 8.47 5.09 23.47
N ALA A 66 9.03 6.29 23.64
CA ALA A 66 9.87 6.95 22.64
C ALA A 66 11.16 6.17 22.26
N LYS A 67 11.51 5.12 23.03
CA LYS A 67 12.67 4.26 22.77
C LYS A 67 12.31 3.01 21.96
N VAL A 68 11.02 2.74 21.76
CA VAL A 68 10.53 1.51 21.13
C VAL A 68 9.70 1.87 19.89
N LEU A 69 10.27 1.62 18.70
CA LEU A 69 9.57 1.85 17.44
C LEU A 69 8.34 0.95 17.32
N SER A 70 7.33 1.41 16.59
CA SER A 70 6.10 0.66 16.36
C SER A 70 6.01 0.21 14.91
N TYR A 71 5.50 -1.01 14.72
CA TYR A 71 5.32 -1.63 13.41
C TYR A 71 3.95 -2.30 13.34
N LEU A 72 3.28 -2.12 12.20
CA LEU A 72 2.11 -2.90 11.83
C LEU A 72 2.58 -3.99 10.86
N VAL A 73 2.62 -5.24 11.34
CA VAL A 73 3.15 -6.41 10.61
C VAL A 73 2.00 -7.17 9.97
N SER A 74 2.13 -7.50 8.67
CA SER A 74 1.12 -8.26 7.93
C SER A 74 0.92 -9.65 8.54
N LYS A 75 -0.32 -10.18 8.51
CA LYS A 75 -0.63 -11.53 8.99
C LYS A 75 0.04 -12.61 8.12
N ASP A 76 0.04 -12.38 6.81
CA ASP A 76 0.63 -13.30 5.86
C ASP A 76 2.10 -12.99 5.61
N SER A 77 2.82 -14.00 5.12
CA SER A 77 4.19 -13.90 4.62
C SER A 77 4.17 -14.04 3.10
N TYR A 78 5.07 -13.31 2.45
CA TYR A 78 5.15 -13.24 0.99
C TYR A 78 6.58 -13.51 0.53
N LYS A 79 6.72 -14.18 -0.62
CA LYS A 79 8.00 -14.46 -1.27
C LYS A 79 8.22 -13.51 -2.44
N ASP A 80 7.39 -13.65 -3.47
CA ASP A 80 7.40 -12.81 -4.66
C ASP A 80 6.12 -12.00 -4.70
N PHE A 81 6.24 -10.68 -4.83
CA PHE A 81 5.08 -9.78 -4.72
C PHE A 81 5.37 -8.39 -5.26
N GLN A 82 4.29 -7.64 -5.44
CA GLN A 82 4.29 -6.18 -5.58
C GLN A 82 3.50 -5.54 -4.44
N ILE A 83 3.98 -4.42 -3.92
CA ILE A 83 3.27 -3.55 -2.97
C ILE A 83 2.98 -2.22 -3.65
N LYS A 84 1.77 -1.68 -3.43
CA LYS A 84 1.42 -0.28 -3.66
C LYS A 84 0.99 0.34 -2.36
N ALA A 85 1.63 1.44 -1.96
CA ALA A 85 1.33 2.13 -0.72
C ALA A 85 1.27 3.63 -0.93
N GLU A 86 0.18 4.26 -0.50
CA GLU A 86 0.01 5.71 -0.50
C GLU A 86 0.23 6.25 0.89
N PHE A 87 1.19 7.19 1.04
CA PHE A 87 1.57 7.74 2.33
C PHE A 87 1.79 9.26 2.28
N TRP A 88 1.67 9.89 3.44
CA TRP A 88 2.00 11.30 3.68
C TRP A 88 2.87 11.40 4.94
N THR A 89 3.87 12.27 4.92
CA THR A 89 4.73 12.53 6.07
C THR A 89 4.89 14.02 6.31
N ASP A 90 5.18 14.40 7.57
CA ASP A 90 5.82 15.67 7.86
C ASP A 90 7.35 15.60 7.65
N GLU A 91 8.05 16.69 7.94
CA GLU A 91 9.50 16.77 7.79
C GLU A 91 10.29 16.00 8.86
N GLU A 92 9.65 15.67 10.01
CA GLU A 92 10.27 14.97 11.14
C GLU A 92 10.04 13.47 11.10
N ALA A 93 9.31 12.98 10.08
CA ALA A 93 8.96 11.58 9.99
C ALA A 93 10.18 10.69 9.78
N ASN A 94 10.28 9.66 10.62
CA ASN A 94 11.08 8.46 10.41
C ASN A 94 10.12 7.28 10.31
N SER A 95 10.03 6.69 9.13
CA SER A 95 9.10 5.62 8.78
C SER A 95 9.71 4.75 7.68
N GLY A 96 8.99 3.72 7.25
CA GLY A 96 9.42 2.83 6.18
C GLY A 96 8.46 1.67 5.94
N ILE A 97 8.71 0.96 4.84
CA ILE A 97 8.08 -0.33 4.56
C ILE A 97 9.16 -1.39 4.64
N PHE A 98 9.04 -2.29 5.62
CA PHE A 98 9.92 -3.42 5.79
C PHE A 98 9.34 -4.61 5.05
N ILE A 99 10.13 -5.31 4.25
CA ILE A 99 9.67 -6.45 3.44
C ILE A 99 10.53 -7.69 3.68
N ARG A 100 9.93 -8.87 3.50
CA ARG A 100 10.57 -10.18 3.66
C ARG A 100 11.27 -10.31 5.01
N CYS A 101 10.58 -9.97 6.10
CA CYS A 101 11.14 -10.05 7.44
C CYS A 101 11.33 -11.51 7.87
N ASP A 102 12.56 -11.90 8.23
CA ASP A 102 12.89 -13.27 8.67
C ASP A 102 12.21 -13.62 9.99
N VAL A 103 11.97 -12.61 10.83
CA VAL A 103 11.40 -12.75 12.18
C VAL A 103 10.21 -11.78 12.30
N ARG A 104 9.08 -12.30 12.78
CA ARG A 104 7.81 -11.56 12.82
C ARG A 104 7.72 -10.52 13.94
N ASP A 105 8.32 -10.80 15.07
CA ASP A 105 8.26 -10.00 16.31
C ASP A 105 9.50 -9.11 16.52
N LYS A 106 10.44 -9.14 15.58
CA LYS A 106 11.63 -8.30 15.56
C LYS A 106 11.80 -7.70 14.18
N ILE A 107 11.50 -6.42 14.05
CA ILE A 107 11.57 -5.68 12.78
C ILE A 107 12.74 -4.70 12.84
N ASP A 108 13.73 -4.91 11.99
CA ASP A 108 14.87 -4.00 11.77
C ASP A 108 15.53 -4.30 10.40
N SER A 109 16.44 -3.43 9.93
CA SER A 109 17.15 -3.57 8.64
C SER A 109 18.12 -4.77 8.58
N LYS A 110 18.35 -5.48 9.69
CA LYS A 110 19.22 -6.67 9.70
C LYS A 110 18.45 -7.94 9.36
N VAL A 111 17.15 -7.98 9.69
CA VAL A 111 16.26 -9.12 9.48
C VAL A 111 15.17 -8.87 8.46
N CYS A 112 15.15 -7.69 7.82
CA CYS A 112 14.25 -7.30 6.74
C CYS A 112 14.98 -6.44 5.71
N TYR A 113 14.38 -6.25 4.53
CA TYR A 113 14.70 -5.11 3.68
C TYR A 113 13.87 -3.91 4.10
N GLU A 114 14.51 -2.79 4.48
CA GLU A 114 13.86 -1.55 4.86
C GLU A 114 13.82 -0.57 3.68
N VAL A 115 12.64 -0.42 3.05
CA VAL A 115 12.38 0.66 2.09
C VAL A 115 12.08 1.93 2.87
N ASN A 116 13.02 2.86 2.91
CA ASN A 116 13.04 3.94 3.88
C ASN A 116 12.15 5.13 3.49
N ILE A 117 11.58 5.78 4.52
CA ILE A 117 10.87 7.06 4.49
C ILE A 117 11.47 7.95 5.57
N PHE A 118 12.57 8.63 5.27
CA PHE A 118 13.27 9.49 6.22
C PHE A 118 14.04 10.58 5.48
N ASP A 119 13.42 11.75 5.29
CA ASP A 119 14.00 12.88 4.55
C ASP A 119 15.18 13.56 5.26
N LYS A 120 15.26 13.43 6.60
CA LYS A 120 16.32 13.99 7.45
C LYS A 120 17.34 12.94 7.89
N ARG A 121 17.41 11.79 7.23
CA ARG A 121 18.41 10.77 7.58
C ARG A 121 19.82 11.35 7.51
N PRO A 122 20.69 11.13 8.55
CA PRO A 122 22.05 11.67 8.58
C PRO A 122 22.90 11.26 7.38
N ASP A 123 22.80 10.01 6.92
CA ASP A 123 23.31 9.59 5.61
C ASP A 123 22.17 9.63 4.58
N PRO A 124 22.06 10.68 3.75
CA PRO A 124 20.98 10.85 2.82
C PRO A 124 20.96 9.77 1.72
N SER A 125 22.08 9.11 1.46
CA SER A 125 22.12 8.03 0.47
C SER A 125 21.28 6.82 0.87
N TYR A 126 20.98 6.66 2.15
CA TYR A 126 20.03 5.67 2.67
C TYR A 126 18.73 6.28 3.18
N GLY A 127 18.43 7.54 2.81
CA GLY A 127 17.19 8.22 3.15
C GLY A 127 15.98 7.71 2.36
N THR A 128 14.99 8.59 2.18
CA THR A 128 13.75 8.26 1.47
C THR A 128 14.02 7.69 0.08
N GLY A 129 13.45 6.54 -0.22
CA GLY A 129 13.58 5.87 -1.52
C GLY A 129 14.67 4.81 -1.59
N ALA A 130 15.58 4.72 -0.62
CA ALA A 130 16.62 3.71 -0.54
C ALA A 130 16.12 2.40 0.08
N ILE A 131 16.90 1.32 -0.08
CA ILE A 131 16.84 0.14 0.80
C ILE A 131 18.03 0.22 1.75
N VAL A 132 17.76 0.41 3.04
CA VAL A 132 18.79 0.66 4.05
C VAL A 132 19.81 -0.48 4.08
N ASP A 133 21.11 -0.13 4.08
CA ASP A 133 22.27 -1.03 4.08
C ASP A 133 22.35 -1.99 2.86
N VAL A 134 21.48 -1.81 1.85
CA VAL A 134 21.44 -2.66 0.63
C VAL A 134 21.62 -1.84 -0.64
N ALA A 135 20.80 -0.81 -0.84
CA ALA A 135 20.83 -0.01 -2.06
C ALA A 135 20.62 1.48 -1.77
N LYS A 136 21.58 2.28 -2.21
CA LYS A 136 21.56 3.73 -2.06
C LYS A 136 20.64 4.40 -3.07
N VAL A 137 20.20 5.61 -2.73
CA VAL A 137 19.50 6.53 -3.64
C VAL A 137 20.34 7.79 -3.84
N ASP A 138 20.43 8.27 -5.08
CA ASP A 138 21.10 9.53 -5.42
C ASP A 138 20.50 10.15 -6.70
N PRO A 139 19.96 11.39 -6.65
CA PRO A 139 19.72 12.17 -5.43
C PRO A 139 18.55 11.61 -4.62
N MET A 140 18.60 11.80 -3.29
CA MET A 140 17.49 11.41 -2.41
C MET A 140 16.25 12.27 -2.70
N PRO A 141 15.09 11.67 -3.05
CA PRO A 141 13.84 12.41 -3.21
C PRO A 141 13.29 12.87 -1.86
N LYS A 142 12.45 13.92 -1.87
CA LYS A 142 11.75 14.42 -0.69
C LYS A 142 10.29 13.98 -0.71
N ALA A 143 9.85 13.42 0.43
CA ALA A 143 8.49 12.92 0.62
C ALA A 143 7.62 13.85 1.49
N ALA A 144 8.21 14.66 2.34
CA ALA A 144 7.49 15.47 3.31
C ALA A 144 6.51 16.46 2.69
N GLY A 145 5.37 16.70 3.38
CA GLY A 145 4.38 17.72 3.06
C GLY A 145 3.41 17.36 1.93
N LYS A 146 3.48 16.17 1.34
CA LYS A 146 2.63 15.73 0.23
C LYS A 146 2.27 14.26 0.31
N TRP A 147 1.22 13.86 -0.40
CA TRP A 147 0.94 12.45 -0.64
C TRP A 147 1.91 11.87 -1.65
N ASN A 148 2.41 10.68 -1.35
CA ASN A 148 3.36 9.94 -2.15
C ASN A 148 2.84 8.53 -2.41
N THR A 149 3.37 7.90 -3.45
CA THR A 149 3.10 6.49 -3.78
C THR A 149 4.41 5.73 -3.86
N TYR A 150 4.55 4.67 -3.06
CA TYR A 150 5.52 3.62 -3.27
C TYR A 150 4.94 2.51 -4.11
N GLU A 151 5.69 2.05 -5.10
CA GLU A 151 5.52 0.77 -5.77
C GLU A 151 6.80 -0.03 -5.54
N ILE A 152 6.67 -1.18 -4.86
CA ILE A 152 7.79 -2.04 -4.48
C ILE A 152 7.57 -3.39 -5.12
N THR A 153 8.56 -3.89 -5.85
CA THR A 153 8.56 -5.25 -6.42
C THR A 153 9.69 -6.06 -5.80
N ALA A 154 9.35 -7.24 -5.31
CA ALA A 154 10.31 -8.25 -4.88
C ALA A 154 10.02 -9.55 -5.64
N GLN A 155 10.94 -10.00 -6.50
CA GLN A 155 10.79 -11.22 -7.31
C GLN A 155 12.14 -11.96 -7.39
N GLY A 156 12.22 -13.14 -6.80
CA GLY A 156 13.49 -13.81 -6.58
C GLY A 156 14.44 -12.91 -5.78
N SER A 157 15.63 -12.65 -6.30
CA SER A 157 16.61 -11.71 -5.73
C SER A 157 16.41 -10.26 -6.21
N HIS A 158 15.54 -10.02 -7.18
CA HIS A 158 15.35 -8.70 -7.79
C HIS A 158 14.43 -7.83 -6.92
N LEU A 159 14.95 -6.69 -6.46
CA LEU A 159 14.23 -5.70 -5.68
C LEU A 159 14.18 -4.38 -6.45
N VAL A 160 12.98 -3.88 -6.67
CA VAL A 160 12.74 -2.59 -7.35
C VAL A 160 11.89 -1.70 -6.47
N VAL A 161 12.31 -0.46 -6.28
CA VAL A 161 11.54 0.58 -5.58
C VAL A 161 11.27 1.73 -6.53
N VAL A 162 10.00 2.14 -6.61
CA VAL A 162 9.55 3.30 -7.37
C VAL A 162 8.82 4.24 -6.42
N LEU A 163 9.26 5.47 -6.33
CA LEU A 163 8.61 6.54 -5.55
C LEU A 163 8.04 7.58 -6.52
N ASN A 164 6.73 7.80 -6.48
CA ASN A 164 6.02 8.78 -7.34
C ASN A 164 6.33 8.61 -8.84
N GLY A 165 6.43 7.36 -9.30
CA GLY A 165 6.75 7.04 -10.69
C GLY A 165 8.24 7.09 -11.05
N GLN A 166 9.11 7.52 -10.14
CA GLN A 166 10.56 7.51 -10.33
C GLN A 166 11.19 6.28 -9.68
N LYS A 167 11.90 5.46 -10.45
CA LYS A 167 12.67 4.33 -9.91
C LYS A 167 13.84 4.85 -9.09
N THR A 168 13.87 4.49 -7.80
CA THR A 168 14.90 4.89 -6.83
C THR A 168 15.88 3.75 -6.54
N VAL A 169 15.42 2.50 -6.62
CA VAL A 169 16.25 1.30 -6.44
C VAL A 169 15.94 0.27 -7.51
N ASP A 170 17.00 -0.39 -7.99
CA ASP A 170 16.95 -1.55 -8.87
C ASP A 170 18.17 -2.40 -8.55
N VAL A 171 18.02 -3.46 -7.74
CA VAL A 171 19.14 -4.22 -7.19
C VAL A 171 18.86 -5.72 -7.13
N GLN A 172 19.91 -6.52 -7.19
CA GLN A 172 19.86 -7.95 -6.91
C GLN A 172 20.44 -8.21 -5.54
N ASP A 173 19.60 -8.73 -4.62
CA ASP A 173 19.99 -9.14 -3.28
C ASP A 173 19.15 -10.33 -2.81
N SER A 174 19.77 -11.35 -2.24
CA SER A 174 19.12 -12.61 -1.85
C SER A 174 19.14 -12.85 -0.33
N LYS A 175 19.47 -11.84 0.47
CA LYS A 175 19.63 -11.96 1.93
C LYS A 175 18.35 -12.41 2.61
N HIS A 176 17.19 -11.87 2.21
CA HIS A 176 15.89 -12.22 2.76
C HIS A 176 14.99 -12.77 1.65
N ALA A 177 14.61 -14.07 1.77
CA ALA A 177 13.91 -14.77 0.68
C ALA A 177 12.39 -14.59 0.73
N SER A 178 11.80 -14.49 1.91
CA SER A 178 10.35 -14.38 2.14
C SER A 178 10.08 -13.96 3.59
N GLY A 179 8.88 -13.48 3.84
CA GLY A 179 8.44 -13.11 5.19
C GLY A 179 7.27 -12.13 5.16
N PRO A 180 6.75 -11.72 6.32
CA PRO A 180 5.79 -10.65 6.40
C PRO A 180 6.41 -9.33 5.96
N PHE A 181 5.56 -8.35 5.64
CA PHE A 181 6.00 -6.97 5.55
C PHE A 181 5.40 -6.13 6.69
N ALA A 182 6.01 -4.97 6.96
CA ALA A 182 5.57 -4.11 8.02
C ALA A 182 5.60 -2.63 7.62
N LEU A 183 4.66 -1.87 8.19
CA LEU A 183 4.64 -0.41 8.14
C LEU A 183 5.22 0.12 9.44
N GLN A 184 6.20 1.01 9.37
CA GLN A 184 6.89 1.55 10.54
C GLN A 184 6.29 2.88 10.98
N TYR A 185 6.31 3.11 12.29
CA TYR A 185 6.30 4.44 12.90
C TYR A 185 7.49 4.59 13.84
N GLY A 186 8.33 5.60 13.60
CA GLY A 186 9.50 5.92 14.41
C GLY A 186 9.44 7.32 15.04
N SER A 187 9.11 8.34 14.25
CA SER A 187 8.95 9.72 14.70
C SER A 187 8.17 10.56 13.69
N GLY A 188 7.86 11.81 14.06
CA GLY A 188 7.10 12.76 13.23
C GLY A 188 5.65 12.33 13.05
N VAL A 189 5.09 12.60 11.88
CA VAL A 189 3.74 12.17 11.49
C VAL A 189 3.80 11.33 10.24
N ILE A 190 3.24 10.12 10.30
CA ILE A 190 2.99 9.27 9.13
C ILE A 190 1.49 9.06 8.94
N LYS A 191 1.03 9.10 7.68
CA LYS A 191 -0.35 8.75 7.30
C LYS A 191 -0.30 7.76 6.15
N TRP A 192 -1.13 6.72 6.22
CA TRP A 192 -1.32 5.73 5.18
C TRP A 192 -2.79 5.73 4.76
N ARG A 193 -3.11 5.89 3.47
CA ARG A 193 -4.51 5.87 3.03
C ARG A 193 -4.86 4.69 2.14
N LYS A 194 -3.85 4.01 1.60
CA LYS A 194 -4.03 2.79 0.80
C LYS A 194 -2.77 1.95 0.86
N VAL A 195 -2.92 0.67 1.21
CA VAL A 195 -1.85 -0.32 1.14
C VAL A 195 -2.41 -1.58 0.50
N GLN A 196 -1.81 -1.98 -0.59
CA GLN A 196 -2.19 -3.16 -1.37
C GLN A 196 -0.97 -4.03 -1.64
N ILE A 197 -1.19 -5.35 -1.71
CA ILE A 197 -0.17 -6.31 -2.12
C ILE A 197 -0.73 -7.22 -3.21
N LYS A 198 0.13 -7.62 -4.14
CA LYS A 198 -0.15 -8.59 -5.18
C LYS A 198 0.93 -9.68 -5.14
N PRO A 199 0.62 -10.90 -4.70
CA PRO A 199 1.50 -12.06 -4.88
C PRO A 199 1.77 -12.31 -6.38
N LEU A 200 2.99 -12.69 -6.71
CA LEU A 200 3.45 -12.99 -8.09
C LEU A 200 3.66 -14.49 -8.27
#